data_3ce7c9a8bd408881f7268615383db8fd
#
_entry.id   3ce7c9a8bd408881f7268615383db8fd
#
_cell.length_a   1.000
_cell.length_b   1.000
_cell.length_c   1.000
_cell.angle_alpha   90.00
_cell.angle_beta   90.00
_cell.angle_gamma   90.00
#
_symmetry.space_group_name_H-M   'P 1'
#
loop_
_entity.id
_entity.type
_entity.pdbx_description
1 polymer ?
#
loop_
_entity_poly.entity_id
_entity_poly.type
_entity_poly.pdbx_seq_one_letter_code
_entity_poly.pdbx_strand_id
1 'polypeptide(L)'
;MRGVSELLILAAFAATGCGQSPAPVGDLARERQRMVQEQLVPRGIKKGRVLAAMTKVPREEFVPPESRAASYEDGPLPIGYDQTISQPYIVAFMTEQLRLSPTNRVLEVGTGSGYQAAILAELAREVYTIEIVAPLAQSAEAALQRLGYKNVHVKVGDGYKGWPENAPFDAIIVTCAPDKVPQPLTDQLKEGGRMVIPVGERFAQQLYLLEKKNGQLKESVTLPVRFVPMSGEATKPK
;
A
#
# COMPACT_ATOMS: atom_id res chain seq x y z
N MET A 1 -1.08 -67.93 44.34
CA MET A 1 -1.63 -66.60 44.48
C MET A 1 -1.26 -65.86 43.20
N ARG A 2 -2.22 -65.34 42.50
CA ARG A 2 -2.15 -64.90 41.09
C ARG A 2 -1.67 -63.45 41.04
N GLY A 3 -0.57 -63.21 40.30
CA GLY A 3 -0.12 -61.84 39.99
C GLY A 3 -0.75 -61.34 38.70
N VAL A 4 -1.33 -60.18 38.75
CA VAL A 4 -1.95 -59.50 37.60
C VAL A 4 -0.92 -58.55 37.00
N SER A 5 -0.57 -58.80 35.72
CA SER A 5 0.28 -57.89 34.92
C SER A 5 -0.59 -56.79 34.31
N GLU A 6 -0.31 -55.54 34.70
CA GLU A 6 -0.88 -54.38 34.02
C GLU A 6 -0.07 -54.04 32.77
N LEU A 7 -0.78 -54.04 31.64
CA LEU A 7 -0.23 -53.67 30.34
C LEU A 7 -0.47 -52.16 30.12
N LEU A 8 0.61 -51.35 30.18
CA LEU A 8 0.58 -49.94 29.83
C LEU A 8 0.53 -49.79 28.30
N ILE A 9 -0.58 -49.32 27.78
CA ILE A 9 -0.73 -48.94 26.36
C ILE A 9 -0.29 -47.47 26.22
N LEU A 10 0.91 -47.23 25.63
CA LEU A 10 1.35 -45.93 25.21
C LEU A 10 0.66 -45.53 23.92
N ALA A 11 -0.30 -44.62 23.96
CA ALA A 11 -0.90 -44.03 22.78
C ALA A 11 0.04 -42.92 22.24
N ALA A 12 0.70 -43.19 21.11
CA ALA A 12 1.47 -42.18 20.37
C ALA A 12 0.50 -41.28 19.61
N PHE A 13 0.37 -40.05 20.05
CA PHE A 13 -0.29 -38.99 19.27
C PHE A 13 0.65 -38.56 18.15
N ALA A 14 0.38 -38.97 16.92
CA ALA A 14 0.98 -38.44 15.73
C ALA A 14 0.33 -37.08 15.45
N ALA A 15 1.05 -35.98 15.74
CA ALA A 15 0.67 -34.66 15.32
C ALA A 15 0.87 -34.56 13.79
N THR A 16 -0.20 -34.75 13.03
CA THR A 16 -0.25 -34.41 11.60
C THR A 16 -0.25 -32.88 11.48
N GLY A 17 0.94 -32.30 11.34
CA GLY A 17 1.09 -30.92 10.92
C GLY A 17 0.53 -30.79 9.50
N CYS A 18 -0.66 -30.17 9.38
CA CYS A 18 -1.22 -29.76 8.10
C CYS A 18 -0.36 -28.63 7.56
N GLY A 19 0.71 -28.95 6.84
CA GLY A 19 1.44 -28.00 6.01
C GLY A 19 0.50 -27.58 4.88
N GLN A 20 -0.09 -26.39 4.99
CA GLN A 20 -0.82 -25.80 3.86
C GLN A 20 0.18 -25.55 2.74
N SER A 21 0.08 -26.32 1.66
CA SER A 21 0.79 -26.02 0.42
C SER A 21 0.36 -24.65 -0.09
N PRO A 22 1.27 -23.83 -0.64
CA PRO A 22 0.90 -22.55 -1.23
C PRO A 22 -0.16 -22.80 -2.32
N ALA A 23 -1.21 -21.96 -2.32
CA ALA A 23 -2.30 -22.05 -3.29
C ALA A 23 -1.76 -22.04 -4.74
N PRO A 24 -2.28 -22.87 -5.64
CA PRO A 24 -1.87 -22.89 -7.04
C PRO A 24 -2.15 -21.52 -7.68
N VAL A 25 -1.28 -21.10 -8.63
CA VAL A 25 -1.31 -19.77 -9.28
C VAL A 25 -2.70 -19.41 -9.86
N GLY A 26 -3.48 -20.38 -10.27
CA GLY A 26 -4.86 -20.19 -10.73
C GLY A 26 -5.84 -19.73 -9.65
N ASP A 27 -5.58 -20.08 -8.39
CA ASP A 27 -6.41 -19.65 -7.26
C ASP A 27 -6.14 -18.19 -6.88
N LEU A 28 -4.89 -17.71 -6.95
CA LEU A 28 -4.55 -16.31 -6.63
C LEU A 28 -5.20 -15.32 -7.59
N ALA A 29 -5.29 -15.65 -8.87
CA ALA A 29 -6.00 -14.79 -9.84
C ALA A 29 -7.51 -14.72 -9.54
N ARG A 30 -8.11 -15.82 -9.12
CA ARG A 30 -9.52 -15.87 -8.70
C ARG A 30 -9.72 -15.12 -7.39
N GLU A 31 -8.83 -15.27 -6.41
CA GLU A 31 -8.88 -14.55 -5.15
C GLU A 31 -8.76 -13.02 -5.38
N ARG A 32 -7.92 -12.58 -6.32
CA ARG A 32 -7.83 -11.17 -6.72
C ARG A 32 -9.15 -10.64 -7.27
N GLN A 33 -9.82 -11.38 -8.13
CA GLN A 33 -11.14 -11.00 -8.64
C GLN A 33 -12.18 -10.97 -7.51
N ARG A 34 -12.15 -11.93 -6.61
CA ARG A 34 -13.04 -12.01 -5.44
C ARG A 34 -12.84 -10.83 -4.51
N MET A 35 -11.58 -10.47 -4.20
CA MET A 35 -11.25 -9.27 -3.43
C MET A 35 -11.93 -8.02 -4.03
N VAL A 36 -11.84 -7.81 -5.34
CA VAL A 36 -12.48 -6.66 -6.00
C VAL A 36 -14.00 -6.69 -5.84
N GLN A 37 -14.64 -7.83 -6.08
CA GLN A 37 -16.09 -7.96 -6.07
C GLN A 37 -16.69 -7.95 -4.65
N GLU A 38 -16.02 -8.53 -3.67
CA GLU A 38 -16.56 -8.72 -2.32
C GLU A 38 -16.07 -7.67 -1.32
N GLN A 39 -14.87 -7.08 -1.54
CA GLN A 39 -14.29 -6.14 -0.58
C GLN A 39 -14.33 -4.68 -1.06
N LEU A 40 -14.19 -4.43 -2.38
CA LEU A 40 -14.07 -3.06 -2.89
C LEU A 40 -15.41 -2.50 -3.39
N VAL A 41 -16.09 -3.22 -4.26
CA VAL A 41 -17.38 -2.78 -4.85
C VAL A 41 -18.45 -2.54 -3.78
N PRO A 42 -18.70 -3.44 -2.81
CA PRO A 42 -19.71 -3.22 -1.78
C PRO A 42 -19.42 -2.05 -0.84
N ARG A 43 -18.13 -1.68 -0.69
CA ARG A 43 -17.69 -0.53 0.11
C ARG A 43 -17.66 0.79 -0.67
N GLY A 44 -18.21 0.81 -1.89
CA GLY A 44 -18.44 2.02 -2.66
C GLY A 44 -17.28 2.46 -3.54
N ILE A 45 -16.28 1.62 -3.84
CA ILE A 45 -15.31 1.88 -4.92
C ILE A 45 -16.06 1.74 -6.26
N LYS A 46 -16.18 2.86 -6.99
CA LYS A 46 -17.06 2.93 -8.19
C LYS A 46 -16.31 3.16 -9.49
N LYS A 47 -15.07 3.70 -9.42
CA LYS A 47 -14.32 4.04 -10.62
C LYS A 47 -13.81 2.78 -11.32
N GLY A 48 -14.39 2.49 -12.50
CA GLY A 48 -14.04 1.31 -13.29
C GLY A 48 -12.55 1.16 -13.57
N ARG A 49 -11.82 2.27 -13.79
CA ARG A 49 -10.36 2.23 -13.98
C ARG A 49 -9.61 1.80 -12.73
N VAL A 50 -10.03 2.24 -11.53
CA VAL A 50 -9.43 1.79 -10.27
C VAL A 50 -9.71 0.31 -10.05
N LEU A 51 -10.96 -0.13 -10.22
CA LEU A 51 -11.31 -1.55 -10.11
C LEU A 51 -10.54 -2.41 -11.12
N ALA A 52 -10.37 -1.93 -12.36
CA ALA A 52 -9.57 -2.61 -13.39
C ALA A 52 -8.09 -2.72 -12.98
N ALA A 53 -7.48 -1.66 -12.45
CA ALA A 53 -6.12 -1.69 -11.93
C ALA A 53 -5.98 -2.69 -10.78
N MET A 54 -6.90 -2.66 -9.80
CA MET A 54 -6.92 -3.60 -8.68
C MET A 54 -7.11 -5.06 -9.12
N THR A 55 -7.81 -5.30 -10.21
CA THR A 55 -7.97 -6.63 -10.83
C THR A 55 -6.73 -7.07 -11.59
N LYS A 56 -6.02 -6.13 -12.22
CA LYS A 56 -4.86 -6.41 -13.07
C LYS A 56 -3.58 -6.68 -12.28
N VAL A 57 -3.28 -5.83 -11.28
CA VAL A 57 -2.02 -5.86 -10.55
C VAL A 57 -1.95 -7.05 -9.59
N PRO A 58 -0.96 -7.96 -9.74
CA PRO A 58 -0.84 -9.16 -8.90
C PRO A 58 -0.24 -8.80 -7.54
N ARG A 59 -1.10 -8.55 -6.54
CA ARG A 59 -0.69 -8.14 -5.18
C ARG A 59 0.25 -9.16 -4.52
N GLU A 60 0.10 -10.44 -4.82
CA GLU A 60 0.94 -11.54 -4.34
C GLU A 60 2.42 -11.42 -4.74
N GLU A 61 2.71 -10.63 -5.75
CA GLU A 61 4.08 -10.35 -6.21
C GLU A 61 4.78 -9.23 -5.40
N PHE A 62 4.03 -8.56 -4.52
CA PHE A 62 4.46 -7.45 -3.69
C PHE A 62 4.48 -7.78 -2.20
N VAL A 63 4.34 -9.05 -1.83
CA VAL A 63 4.42 -9.54 -0.45
C VAL A 63 5.49 -10.62 -0.33
N PRO A 64 6.06 -10.83 0.87
CA PRO A 64 6.96 -11.94 1.12
C PRO A 64 6.30 -13.30 0.84
N PRO A 65 7.09 -14.34 0.49
CA PRO A 65 6.55 -15.66 0.13
C PRO A 65 5.59 -16.24 1.18
N GLU A 66 5.89 -16.06 2.46
CA GLU A 66 5.07 -16.53 3.58
C GLU A 66 3.70 -15.82 3.68
N SER A 67 3.59 -14.61 3.14
CA SER A 67 2.35 -13.83 3.13
C SER A 67 1.51 -14.00 1.84
N ARG A 68 2.01 -14.75 0.85
CA ARG A 68 1.34 -14.87 -0.46
C ARG A 68 -0.07 -15.43 -0.38
N ALA A 69 -0.30 -16.41 0.47
CA ALA A 69 -1.62 -17.01 0.65
C ALA A 69 -2.65 -16.01 1.19
N ALA A 70 -2.22 -15.04 1.98
CA ALA A 70 -3.05 -13.99 2.58
C ALA A 70 -3.14 -12.70 1.74
N SER A 71 -2.52 -12.65 0.55
CA SER A 71 -2.37 -11.43 -0.27
C SER A 71 -3.68 -10.70 -0.54
N TYR A 72 -4.79 -11.42 -0.61
CA TYR A 72 -6.10 -10.90 -0.97
C TYR A 72 -7.06 -10.82 0.21
N GLU A 73 -6.57 -11.06 1.44
CA GLU A 73 -7.33 -10.80 2.66
C GLU A 73 -7.54 -9.30 2.88
N ASP A 74 -8.62 -8.97 3.60
CA ASP A 74 -9.04 -7.60 3.85
C ASP A 74 -8.25 -6.94 5.00
N GLY A 75 -6.94 -6.90 4.87
CA GLY A 75 -6.03 -6.37 5.88
C GLY A 75 -4.68 -5.94 5.33
N PRO A 76 -3.89 -5.21 6.14
CA PRO A 76 -2.48 -4.97 5.87
C PRO A 76 -1.66 -6.23 6.12
N LEU A 77 -0.52 -6.39 5.41
CA LEU A 77 0.41 -7.49 5.62
C LEU A 77 1.83 -6.95 5.86
N PRO A 78 2.66 -7.63 6.68
CA PRO A 78 4.05 -7.22 6.88
C PRO A 78 4.87 -7.41 5.60
N ILE A 79 5.80 -6.48 5.35
CA ILE A 79 6.75 -6.52 4.23
C ILE A 79 8.20 -6.41 4.69
N GLY A 80 8.44 -6.58 5.98
CA GLY A 80 9.76 -6.38 6.61
C GLY A 80 10.00 -4.95 7.07
N TYR A 81 11.08 -4.75 7.82
CA TYR A 81 11.52 -3.43 8.32
C TYR A 81 10.44 -2.66 9.09
N ASP A 82 9.59 -3.36 9.83
CA ASP A 82 8.42 -2.81 10.53
C ASP A 82 7.43 -2.06 9.61
N GLN A 83 7.47 -2.35 8.30
CA GLN A 83 6.56 -1.77 7.31
C GLN A 83 5.49 -2.78 6.87
N THR A 84 4.42 -2.25 6.30
CA THR A 84 3.30 -3.06 5.81
C THR A 84 2.86 -2.63 4.41
N ILE A 85 2.40 -3.57 3.61
CA ILE A 85 1.56 -3.27 2.45
C ILE A 85 0.15 -2.97 2.96
N SER A 86 -0.44 -1.86 2.55
CA SER A 86 -1.75 -1.40 3.01
C SER A 86 -2.88 -2.36 2.61
N GLN A 87 -3.96 -2.39 3.41
CA GLN A 87 -5.20 -3.10 3.10
C GLN A 87 -5.69 -2.77 1.67
N PRO A 88 -6.17 -3.75 0.88
CA PRO A 88 -6.60 -3.53 -0.50
C PRO A 88 -7.66 -2.42 -0.64
N TYR A 89 -8.62 -2.36 0.29
CA TYR A 89 -9.64 -1.32 0.30
C TYR A 89 -9.04 0.09 0.45
N ILE A 90 -8.08 0.26 1.34
CA ILE A 90 -7.41 1.56 1.57
C ILE A 90 -6.64 2.00 0.31
N VAL A 91 -5.91 1.08 -0.33
CA VAL A 91 -5.23 1.35 -1.62
C VAL A 91 -6.22 1.85 -2.68
N ALA A 92 -7.33 1.11 -2.86
CA ALA A 92 -8.35 1.47 -3.84
C ALA A 92 -9.04 2.81 -3.50
N PHE A 93 -9.40 3.02 -2.23
CA PHE A 93 -10.07 4.23 -1.76
C PHE A 93 -9.19 5.46 -1.96
N MET A 94 -7.93 5.44 -1.50
CA MET A 94 -7.01 6.56 -1.67
C MET A 94 -6.76 6.87 -3.14
N THR A 95 -6.59 5.85 -3.97
CA THR A 95 -6.41 6.00 -5.42
C THR A 95 -7.64 6.62 -6.09
N GLU A 96 -8.85 6.22 -5.68
CA GLU A 96 -10.10 6.78 -6.23
C GLU A 96 -10.26 8.26 -5.92
N GLN A 97 -9.84 8.70 -4.71
CA GLN A 97 -9.89 10.10 -4.29
C GLN A 97 -9.00 11.01 -5.16
N LEU A 98 -7.90 10.49 -5.70
CA LEU A 98 -7.01 11.26 -6.58
C LEU A 98 -7.63 11.64 -7.92
N ARG A 99 -8.64 10.91 -8.40
CA ARG A 99 -9.32 11.14 -9.71
C ARG A 99 -8.34 11.20 -10.88
N LEU A 100 -7.41 10.27 -10.93
CA LEU A 100 -6.33 10.26 -11.92
C LEU A 100 -6.82 10.18 -13.38
N SER A 101 -6.10 10.83 -14.27
CA SER A 101 -6.17 10.70 -15.71
C SER A 101 -4.90 10.05 -16.29
N PRO A 102 -4.94 9.48 -17.52
CA PRO A 102 -3.75 8.87 -18.14
C PRO A 102 -2.61 9.84 -18.43
N THR A 103 -2.84 11.14 -18.31
CA THR A 103 -1.83 12.18 -18.55
C THR A 103 -1.16 12.67 -17.26
N ASN A 104 -1.64 12.26 -16.10
CA ASN A 104 -1.17 12.77 -14.82
C ASN A 104 0.23 12.28 -14.47
N ARG A 105 0.96 13.15 -13.76
CA ARG A 105 2.19 12.86 -13.05
C ARG A 105 1.87 12.77 -11.57
N VAL A 106 2.22 11.64 -10.95
CA VAL A 106 1.87 11.35 -9.55
C VAL A 106 3.13 11.20 -8.71
N LEU A 107 3.13 11.81 -7.53
CA LEU A 107 4.12 11.53 -6.49
C LEU A 107 3.51 10.60 -5.44
N GLU A 108 4.20 9.53 -5.13
CA GLU A 108 3.94 8.66 -3.98
C GLU A 108 5.03 8.85 -2.94
N VAL A 109 4.64 8.98 -1.68
CA VAL A 109 5.55 9.01 -0.52
C VAL A 109 5.30 7.76 0.33
N GLY A 110 6.33 6.89 0.41
CA GLY A 110 6.25 5.57 1.03
C GLY A 110 6.02 4.47 -0.02
N THR A 111 7.04 4.15 -0.81
CA THR A 111 7.00 3.08 -1.83
C THR A 111 6.64 1.72 -1.22
N GLY A 112 7.22 1.42 -0.03
CA GLY A 112 7.05 0.15 0.64
C GLY A 112 7.37 -1.03 -0.26
N SER A 113 6.37 -1.87 -0.53
CA SER A 113 6.49 -3.00 -1.46
C SER A 113 6.45 -2.64 -2.94
N GLY A 114 5.98 -1.43 -3.30
CA GLY A 114 5.74 -1.00 -4.68
C GLY A 114 4.32 -1.29 -5.21
N TYR A 115 3.44 -1.90 -4.40
CA TYR A 115 2.09 -2.24 -4.86
C TYR A 115 1.24 -1.02 -5.20
N GLN A 116 1.23 0.00 -4.33
CA GLN A 116 0.49 1.24 -4.61
C GLN A 116 1.07 1.95 -5.84
N ALA A 117 2.41 1.97 -6.02
CA ALA A 117 3.06 2.50 -7.22
C ALA A 117 2.60 1.76 -8.49
N ALA A 118 2.49 0.42 -8.45
CA ALA A 118 1.99 -0.37 -9.57
C ALA A 118 0.52 -0.05 -9.92
N ILE A 119 -0.35 0.13 -8.91
CA ILE A 119 -1.75 0.56 -9.12
C ILE A 119 -1.80 1.95 -9.75
N LEU A 120 -0.97 2.90 -9.30
CA LEU A 120 -0.89 4.24 -9.88
C LEU A 120 -0.40 4.21 -11.34
N ALA A 121 0.56 3.33 -11.64
CA ALA A 121 1.14 3.17 -12.97
C ALA A 121 0.13 2.72 -14.04
N GLU A 122 -0.91 1.99 -13.64
CA GLU A 122 -2.03 1.61 -14.52
C GLU A 122 -2.99 2.79 -14.82
N LEU A 123 -2.88 3.88 -14.08
CA LEU A 123 -3.84 4.99 -14.10
C LEU A 123 -3.25 6.32 -14.56
N ALA A 124 -1.94 6.49 -14.45
CA ALA A 124 -1.22 7.73 -14.68
C ALA A 124 -0.16 7.57 -15.78
N ARG A 125 0.36 8.69 -16.28
CA ARG A 125 1.45 8.72 -17.27
C ARG A 125 2.79 8.35 -16.62
N GLU A 126 3.10 8.96 -15.48
CA GLU A 126 4.35 8.81 -14.74
C GLU A 126 4.08 8.75 -13.25
N VAL A 127 4.74 7.85 -12.57
CA VAL A 127 4.71 7.70 -11.11
C VAL A 127 6.12 7.89 -10.56
N TYR A 128 6.26 8.82 -9.64
CA TYR A 128 7.48 9.08 -8.88
C TYR A 128 7.24 8.61 -7.46
N THR A 129 8.05 7.70 -6.95
CA THR A 129 7.83 7.13 -5.61
C THR A 129 9.10 7.20 -4.78
N ILE A 130 8.97 7.59 -3.50
CA ILE A 130 10.09 7.80 -2.57
C ILE A 130 9.95 6.85 -1.39
N GLU A 131 11.06 6.18 -1.08
CA GLU A 131 11.18 5.28 0.08
C GLU A 131 12.42 5.63 0.89
N ILE A 132 12.25 5.76 2.21
CA ILE A 132 13.37 6.06 3.12
C ILE A 132 14.16 4.80 3.49
N VAL A 133 13.53 3.63 3.46
CA VAL A 133 14.15 2.33 3.76
C VAL A 133 14.77 1.78 2.47
N ALA A 134 16.07 2.01 2.27
CA ALA A 134 16.76 1.66 1.03
C ALA A 134 16.58 0.19 0.57
N PRO A 135 16.62 -0.84 1.43
CA PRO A 135 16.34 -2.22 0.99
C PRO A 135 14.92 -2.43 0.45
N LEU A 136 13.90 -1.74 1.00
CA LEU A 136 12.54 -1.78 0.47
C LEU A 136 12.45 -1.11 -0.90
N ALA A 137 13.05 0.07 -1.07
CA ALA A 137 13.11 0.75 -2.35
C ALA A 137 13.71 -0.14 -3.45
N GLN A 138 14.83 -0.80 -3.16
CA GLN A 138 15.50 -1.72 -4.10
C GLN A 138 14.62 -2.92 -4.45
N SER A 139 13.98 -3.54 -3.44
CA SER A 139 13.08 -4.66 -3.66
C SER A 139 11.84 -4.26 -4.47
N ALA A 140 11.26 -3.10 -4.18
CA ALA A 140 10.13 -2.56 -4.92
C ALA A 140 10.49 -2.25 -6.37
N GLU A 141 11.63 -1.61 -6.61
CA GLU A 141 12.12 -1.32 -7.96
C GLU A 141 12.32 -2.60 -8.78
N ALA A 142 12.95 -3.62 -8.19
CA ALA A 142 13.15 -4.92 -8.84
C ALA A 142 11.80 -5.61 -9.17
N ALA A 143 10.81 -5.55 -8.25
CA ALA A 143 9.48 -6.11 -8.49
C ALA A 143 8.75 -5.37 -9.62
N LEU A 144 8.77 -4.04 -9.61
CA LEU A 144 8.16 -3.19 -10.63
C LEU A 144 8.79 -3.42 -12.01
N GLN A 145 10.12 -3.49 -12.11
CA GLN A 145 10.83 -3.79 -13.35
C GLN A 145 10.49 -5.18 -13.89
N ARG A 146 10.49 -6.20 -13.03
CA ARG A 146 10.14 -7.58 -13.38
C ARG A 146 8.72 -7.69 -13.92
N LEU A 147 7.79 -6.89 -13.37
CA LEU A 147 6.38 -6.83 -13.79
C LEU A 147 6.15 -5.89 -14.98
N GLY A 148 7.19 -5.24 -15.51
CA GLY A 148 7.15 -4.44 -16.73
C GLY A 148 6.66 -2.99 -16.55
N TYR A 149 6.64 -2.46 -15.33
CA TYR A 149 6.25 -1.05 -15.07
C TYR A 149 7.40 -0.11 -15.42
N LYS A 150 7.40 0.43 -16.64
CA LYS A 150 8.44 1.33 -17.17
C LYS A 150 8.20 2.81 -16.82
N ASN A 151 7.01 3.15 -16.36
CA ASN A 151 6.58 4.50 -16.01
C ASN A 151 6.61 4.78 -14.49
N VAL A 152 7.35 3.95 -13.74
CA VAL A 152 7.57 4.15 -12.30
C VAL A 152 9.04 4.45 -12.05
N HIS A 153 9.28 5.56 -11.35
CA HIS A 153 10.61 6.01 -10.96
C HIS A 153 10.74 5.92 -9.43
N VAL A 154 11.65 5.08 -8.94
CA VAL A 154 11.88 4.86 -7.51
C VAL A 154 13.08 5.68 -7.05
N LYS A 155 12.95 6.37 -5.91
CA LYS A 155 14.02 7.14 -5.26
C LYS A 155 14.17 6.71 -3.82
N VAL A 156 15.40 6.42 -3.40
CA VAL A 156 15.74 6.33 -1.97
C VAL A 156 15.89 7.74 -1.41
N GLY A 157 15.12 8.08 -0.37
CA GLY A 157 15.19 9.43 0.19
C GLY A 157 14.12 9.73 1.25
N ASP A 158 14.20 10.92 1.80
CA ASP A 158 13.21 11.42 2.75
C ASP A 158 11.98 11.97 2.03
N GLY A 159 10.87 11.24 2.15
CA GLY A 159 9.59 11.59 1.54
C GLY A 159 8.96 12.89 2.04
N TYR A 160 9.35 13.37 3.23
CA TYR A 160 8.91 14.67 3.73
C TYR A 160 9.26 15.81 2.77
N LYS A 161 10.40 15.72 2.08
CA LYS A 161 10.90 16.70 1.13
C LYS A 161 10.24 16.64 -0.24
N GLY A 162 9.55 15.53 -0.54
CA GLY A 162 9.04 15.26 -1.86
C GLY A 162 10.16 15.07 -2.91
N TRP A 163 9.84 15.42 -4.15
CA TRP A 163 10.76 15.30 -5.29
C TRP A 163 10.76 16.59 -6.15
N PRO A 164 11.41 17.67 -5.66
CA PRO A 164 11.33 19.00 -6.28
C PRO A 164 11.75 19.03 -7.76
N GLU A 165 12.75 18.21 -8.13
CA GLU A 165 13.29 18.17 -9.50
C GLU A 165 12.28 17.66 -10.53
N ASN A 166 11.23 16.96 -10.05
CA ASN A 166 10.16 16.42 -10.87
C ASN A 166 8.81 17.10 -10.64
N ALA A 167 8.75 18.11 -9.77
CA ALA A 167 7.55 18.91 -9.55
C ALA A 167 7.22 19.80 -10.77
N PRO A 168 5.96 20.28 -10.92
CA PRO A 168 4.80 19.99 -10.06
C PRO A 168 4.12 18.67 -10.42
N PHE A 169 3.41 18.08 -9.44
CA PHE A 169 2.64 16.86 -9.60
C PHE A 169 1.13 17.14 -9.70
N ASP A 170 0.44 16.45 -10.60
CA ASP A 170 -1.02 16.53 -10.73
C ASP A 170 -1.74 15.88 -9.53
N ALA A 171 -1.09 14.87 -8.93
CA ALA A 171 -1.59 14.22 -7.71
C ALA A 171 -0.44 13.79 -6.80
N ILE A 172 -0.70 13.77 -5.49
CA ILE A 172 0.23 13.26 -4.47
C ILE A 172 -0.51 12.27 -3.57
N ILE A 173 0.10 11.12 -3.32
CA ILE A 173 -0.40 10.14 -2.35
C ILE A 173 0.67 9.88 -1.30
N VAL A 174 0.28 9.91 -0.03
CA VAL A 174 1.19 9.66 1.09
C VAL A 174 0.71 8.42 1.83
N THR A 175 1.55 7.42 1.96
CA THR A 175 1.23 6.10 2.52
C THR A 175 1.86 5.86 3.90
N CYS A 176 2.30 6.94 4.54
CA CYS A 176 2.76 7.00 5.93
C CYS A 176 2.20 8.27 6.58
N ALA A 177 2.04 8.29 7.91
CA ALA A 177 1.37 9.38 8.61
C ALA A 177 2.37 10.37 9.24
N PRO A 178 2.47 11.60 8.75
CA PRO A 178 3.08 12.70 9.50
C PRO A 178 2.09 13.28 10.51
N ASP A 179 2.60 14.00 11.53
CA ASP A 179 1.78 14.73 12.49
C ASP A 179 1.03 15.92 11.86
N LYS A 180 1.61 16.49 10.80
CA LYS A 180 1.06 17.62 10.02
C LYS A 180 1.38 17.45 8.54
N VAL A 181 0.56 18.04 7.68
CA VAL A 181 0.80 18.04 6.23
C VAL A 181 2.15 18.71 5.95
N PRO A 182 3.12 18.04 5.30
CA PRO A 182 4.41 18.63 4.97
C PRO A 182 4.28 19.75 3.95
N GLN A 183 4.79 20.93 4.28
CA GLN A 183 4.77 22.09 3.38
C GLN A 183 5.44 21.80 2.03
N PRO A 184 6.61 21.09 1.96
CA PRO A 184 7.21 20.78 0.67
C PRO A 184 6.32 19.97 -0.28
N LEU A 185 5.42 19.14 0.24
CA LEU A 185 4.49 18.37 -0.60
C LEU A 185 3.38 19.27 -1.16
N THR A 186 2.89 20.22 -0.35
CA THR A 186 1.86 21.17 -0.82
C THR A 186 2.39 22.15 -1.85
N ASP A 187 3.66 22.56 -1.73
CA ASP A 187 4.33 23.42 -2.71
C ASP A 187 4.49 22.71 -4.06
N GLN A 188 4.77 21.38 -4.02
CA GLN A 188 4.94 20.55 -5.22
C GLN A 188 3.61 20.08 -5.85
N LEU A 189 2.48 20.31 -5.18
CA LEU A 189 1.16 20.03 -5.74
C LEU A 189 0.77 21.11 -6.75
N LYS A 190 0.40 20.67 -7.95
CA LYS A 190 -0.06 21.53 -9.05
C LYS A 190 -1.37 22.25 -8.69
N GLU A 191 -1.61 23.40 -9.26
CA GLU A 191 -2.95 24.03 -9.24
C GLU A 191 -4.00 23.10 -9.86
N GLY A 192 -5.12 22.92 -9.18
CA GLY A 192 -6.14 21.92 -9.51
C GLY A 192 -5.78 20.49 -9.09
N GLY A 193 -4.58 20.27 -8.54
CA GLY A 193 -4.10 18.97 -8.11
C GLY A 193 -4.75 18.49 -6.81
N ARG A 194 -4.61 17.19 -6.55
CA ARG A 194 -5.17 16.50 -5.39
C ARG A 194 -4.09 15.77 -4.59
N MET A 195 -4.16 15.88 -3.27
CA MET A 195 -3.31 15.09 -2.38
C MET A 195 -4.19 14.27 -1.44
N VAL A 196 -3.83 12.99 -1.24
CA VAL A 196 -4.43 12.13 -0.21
C VAL A 196 -3.33 11.75 0.77
N ILE A 197 -3.56 12.05 2.05
CA ILE A 197 -2.54 11.92 3.10
C ILE A 197 -3.19 11.56 4.45
N PRO A 198 -2.71 10.52 5.15
CA PRO A 198 -3.05 10.30 6.55
C PRO A 198 -2.29 11.32 7.42
N VAL A 199 -2.96 11.95 8.36
CA VAL A 199 -2.35 12.92 9.29
C VAL A 199 -2.79 12.63 10.71
N GLY A 200 -1.87 12.71 11.65
CA GLY A 200 -2.13 12.58 13.08
C GLY A 200 -1.17 11.64 13.80
N GLU A 201 -1.27 11.65 15.12
CA GLU A 201 -0.48 10.79 15.98
C GLU A 201 -0.83 9.30 15.82
N ARG A 202 0.06 8.40 16.24
CA ARG A 202 0.03 6.95 16.00
C ARG A 202 -1.34 6.27 16.18
N PHE A 203 -2.20 6.77 17.08
CA PHE A 203 -3.50 6.16 17.40
C PHE A 203 -4.71 7.04 17.04
N ALA A 204 -4.47 8.22 16.45
CA ALA A 204 -5.49 9.21 16.12
C ALA A 204 -5.28 9.84 14.74
N GLN A 205 -5.18 8.98 13.70
CA GLN A 205 -4.94 9.43 12.34
C GLN A 205 -6.25 9.56 11.57
N GLN A 206 -6.36 10.63 10.80
CA GLN A 206 -7.43 10.86 9.84
C GLN A 206 -6.86 10.92 8.43
N LEU A 207 -7.56 10.37 7.46
CA LEU A 207 -7.21 10.50 6.06
C LEU A 207 -7.79 11.80 5.52
N TYR A 208 -6.91 12.66 5.01
CA TYR A 208 -7.28 13.94 4.40
C TYR A 208 -7.22 13.86 2.89
N LEU A 209 -8.19 14.50 2.24
CA LEU A 209 -8.15 14.88 0.85
C LEU A 209 -7.92 16.40 0.79
N LEU A 210 -6.85 16.80 0.11
CA LEU A 210 -6.48 18.19 -0.13
C LEU A 210 -6.65 18.48 -1.63
N GLU A 211 -7.33 19.58 -1.97
CA GLU A 211 -7.46 20.09 -3.34
C GLU A 211 -6.86 21.49 -3.41
N LYS A 212 -5.90 21.69 -4.31
CA LYS A 212 -5.29 23.03 -4.50
C LYS A 212 -6.14 23.86 -5.47
N LYS A 213 -6.65 25.00 -5.01
CA LYS A 213 -7.45 25.93 -5.82
C LYS A 213 -7.08 27.38 -5.50
N ASN A 214 -6.72 28.15 -6.52
CA ASN A 214 -6.30 29.54 -6.40
C ASN A 214 -5.14 29.71 -5.39
N GLY A 215 -4.18 28.78 -5.41
CA GLY A 215 -3.04 28.76 -4.50
C GLY A 215 -3.37 28.31 -3.08
N GLN A 216 -4.63 28.05 -2.75
CA GLN A 216 -5.07 27.62 -1.43
C GLN A 216 -5.40 26.12 -1.41
N LEU A 217 -5.23 25.46 -0.25
CA LEU A 217 -5.63 24.08 -0.03
C LEU A 217 -7.01 24.04 0.60
N LYS A 218 -7.94 23.34 -0.07
CA LYS A 218 -9.22 22.95 0.50
C LYS A 218 -9.08 21.56 1.09
N GLU A 219 -9.28 21.46 2.38
CA GLU A 219 -9.16 20.20 3.12
C GLU A 219 -10.53 19.54 3.35
N SER A 220 -10.56 18.22 3.28
CA SER A 220 -11.72 17.41 3.61
C SER A 220 -11.23 16.15 4.34
N VAL A 221 -11.77 15.88 5.52
CA VAL A 221 -11.54 14.62 6.25
C VAL A 221 -12.42 13.53 5.62
N THR A 222 -11.87 12.36 5.40
CA THR A 222 -12.60 11.25 4.74
C THR A 222 -12.96 10.12 5.70
N LEU A 223 -11.95 9.48 6.32
CA LEU A 223 -12.16 8.38 7.26
C LEU A 223 -11.00 8.25 8.26
N PRO A 224 -11.23 7.67 9.46
CA PRO A 224 -10.17 7.31 10.37
C PRO A 224 -9.33 6.16 9.78
N VAL A 225 -8.01 6.22 9.95
CA VAL A 225 -7.05 5.26 9.40
C VAL A 225 -5.93 4.96 10.39
N ARG A 226 -5.14 3.93 10.05
CA ARG A 226 -3.92 3.60 10.80
C ARG A 226 -2.80 3.27 9.83
N PHE A 227 -1.84 4.17 9.71
CA PHE A 227 -0.62 4.04 8.93
C PHE A 227 0.60 4.01 9.83
N VAL A 228 1.72 3.51 9.31
CA VAL A 228 3.03 3.68 9.93
C VAL A 228 3.38 5.16 10.00
N PRO A 229 4.06 5.64 11.06
CA PRO A 229 4.49 7.03 11.14
C PRO A 229 5.44 7.39 9.99
N MET A 230 5.35 8.62 9.50
CA MET A 230 6.34 9.17 8.56
C MET A 230 7.67 9.36 9.30
N SER A 231 8.74 8.81 8.74
CA SER A 231 10.11 8.94 9.25
C SER A 231 10.87 10.11 8.60
N GLY A 232 12.13 10.33 9.01
CA GLY A 232 12.97 11.37 8.44
C GLY A 232 12.76 12.74 9.11
N GLU A 233 12.67 13.81 8.34
CA GLU A 233 12.48 15.16 8.88
C GLU A 233 11.17 15.36 9.63
N ALA A 234 10.16 14.56 9.32
CA ALA A 234 8.90 14.56 10.04
C ALA A 234 9.03 14.27 11.54
N THR A 235 10.08 13.53 11.95
CA THR A 235 10.31 13.13 13.35
C THR A 235 11.39 13.96 14.07
N LYS A 236 12.01 14.94 13.40
CA LYS A 236 12.99 15.80 14.06
C LYS A 236 12.31 16.72 15.08
N PRO A 237 12.82 16.82 16.31
CA PRO A 237 12.34 17.84 17.24
C PRO A 237 12.57 19.23 16.65
N LYS A 238 11.58 20.09 16.85
CA LYS A 238 11.63 21.50 16.43
C LYS A 238 12.48 22.31 17.38
#